data_43343a0c0f1b42164ee0130b976222d0
#
_entry.id   43343a0c0f1b42164ee0130b976222d0
#
_cell.length_a   1.000
_cell.length_b   1.000
_cell.length_c   1.000
_cell.angle_alpha   90.00
_cell.angle_beta   90.00
_cell.angle_gamma   90.00
#
_symmetry.space_group_name_H-M   'P 1'
#
loop_
_entity.id
_entity.type
_entity.pdbx_description
1 polymer ?
#
loop_
_entity_poly.entity_id
_entity_poly.type
_entity_poly.pdbx_seq_one_letter_code
_entity_poly.pdbx_strand_id
1 'polypeptide(L)'
;NKGGVGKTATVQSLASGIVRLNHNLRVLVIDLDPQCNLSSLFGVRDNEYDNIYNAMCKQSGVPVYKCKNGVYAVPGSAQMENIEQHLPGGPSLREQMKSYTVLLGCLQDNDCHDMTGEGLKNVFDDFDYIFIDCPPALSKNTYNALVAASKILIPVQMEALSVKGVSEVLSVMDEVKEFHMNDNLELLGLLPVMVDERTKITKQLSKLLGEKHGDLILPCRIRRSVKFLEAQAHGQSIFEYAPYSSTGIDYEIAIKRMFNIKI
;
A
#
# COMPACT_ATOMS: atom_id res chain seq x y z
N ASN A 1 -14.86 1.89 6.14
CA ASN A 1 -13.95 1.06 5.38
C ASN A 1 -13.89 -0.32 6.01
N LYS A 2 -14.14 -1.40 5.24
CA LYS A 2 -14.18 -2.76 5.77
C LYS A 2 -12.76 -3.33 5.80
N GLY A 3 -12.36 -3.92 6.92
CA GLY A 3 -11.14 -4.74 6.96
C GLY A 3 -11.26 -5.92 5.98
N GLY A 4 -10.16 -6.39 5.41
CA GLY A 4 -10.14 -7.57 4.54
C GLY A 4 -10.42 -7.32 3.05
N VAL A 5 -10.45 -6.07 2.59
CA VAL A 5 -10.62 -5.75 1.14
C VAL A 5 -9.39 -6.09 0.27
N GLY A 6 -8.36 -6.70 0.85
CA GLY A 6 -7.19 -7.14 0.11
C GLY A 6 -6.11 -6.08 -0.13
N LYS A 7 -6.05 -4.98 0.64
CA LYS A 7 -5.01 -3.94 0.53
C LYS A 7 -3.61 -4.54 0.70
N THR A 8 -3.31 -5.04 1.87
CA THR A 8 -2.03 -5.69 2.22
C THR A 8 -1.64 -6.78 1.24
N ALA A 9 -2.61 -7.64 0.88
CA ALA A 9 -2.42 -8.71 -0.08
C ALA A 9 -2.10 -8.19 -1.49
N THR A 10 -2.69 -7.06 -1.88
CA THR A 10 -2.39 -6.39 -3.15
C THR A 10 -0.98 -5.79 -3.12
N VAL A 11 -0.59 -5.10 -2.05
CA VAL A 11 0.77 -4.55 -1.90
C VAL A 11 1.80 -5.67 -1.97
N GLN A 12 1.64 -6.76 -1.22
CA GLN A 12 2.53 -7.91 -1.27
C GLN A 12 2.67 -8.48 -2.68
N SER A 13 1.54 -8.67 -3.37
CA SER A 13 1.54 -9.26 -4.71
C SER A 13 2.16 -8.32 -5.75
N LEU A 14 1.88 -7.02 -5.70
CA LEU A 14 2.47 -6.05 -6.62
C LEU A 14 3.99 -5.96 -6.41
N ALA A 15 4.45 -5.78 -5.19
CA ALA A 15 5.87 -5.66 -4.88
C ALA A 15 6.65 -6.92 -5.28
N SER A 16 6.20 -8.10 -4.84
CA SER A 16 6.85 -9.38 -5.18
C SER A 16 6.80 -9.68 -6.68
N GLY A 17 5.72 -9.31 -7.34
CA GLY A 17 5.56 -9.51 -8.78
C GLY A 17 6.45 -8.61 -9.62
N ILE A 18 6.64 -7.35 -9.22
CA ILE A 18 7.55 -6.41 -9.91
C ILE A 18 8.99 -6.93 -9.85
N VAL A 19 9.47 -7.28 -8.66
CA VAL A 19 10.83 -7.84 -8.49
C VAL A 19 11.00 -9.15 -9.26
N ARG A 20 9.98 -10.01 -9.30
CA ARG A 20 10.00 -11.24 -10.09
C ARG A 20 10.10 -10.98 -11.60
N LEU A 21 9.37 -9.98 -12.10
CA LEU A 21 9.35 -9.64 -13.54
C LEU A 21 10.61 -8.93 -13.99
N ASN A 22 11.20 -8.12 -13.11
CA ASN A 22 12.45 -7.43 -13.37
C ASN A 22 13.28 -7.29 -12.09
N HIS A 23 14.27 -8.15 -11.94
CA HIS A 23 15.16 -8.20 -10.77
C HIS A 23 16.08 -6.98 -10.61
N ASN A 24 16.18 -6.13 -11.62
CA ASN A 24 16.96 -4.88 -11.53
C ASN A 24 16.20 -3.76 -10.85
N LEU A 25 14.86 -3.89 -10.70
CA LEU A 25 14.03 -2.89 -10.03
C LEU A 25 14.10 -3.08 -8.52
N ARG A 26 14.31 -1.97 -7.83
CA ARG A 26 14.29 -1.91 -6.37
C ARG A 26 12.91 -1.49 -5.90
N VAL A 27 12.25 -2.35 -5.13
CA VAL A 27 10.90 -2.14 -4.65
C VAL A 27 10.88 -2.11 -3.13
N LEU A 28 10.38 -1.02 -2.56
CA LEU A 28 10.17 -0.85 -1.12
C LEU A 28 8.70 -0.98 -0.76
N VAL A 29 8.41 -1.63 0.35
CA VAL A 29 7.09 -1.61 0.98
C VAL A 29 7.19 -0.98 2.35
N ILE A 30 6.18 -0.16 2.73
CA ILE A 30 6.09 0.50 4.03
C ILE A 30 4.76 0.11 4.67
N ASP A 31 4.79 -0.42 5.89
CA ASP A 31 3.61 -0.88 6.61
C ASP A 31 3.15 0.17 7.62
N LEU A 32 2.03 0.86 7.35
CA LEU A 32 1.41 1.82 8.27
C LEU A 32 0.20 1.25 9.04
N ASP A 33 -0.15 -0.04 8.79
CA ASP A 33 -1.25 -0.67 9.52
C ASP A 33 -0.76 -1.13 10.91
N PRO A 34 -1.40 -0.71 12.02
CA PRO A 34 -1.07 -1.20 13.36
C PRO A 34 -1.11 -2.72 13.52
N GLN A 35 -1.80 -3.42 12.62
CA GLN A 35 -1.85 -4.89 12.62
C GLN A 35 -0.57 -5.54 12.10
N CYS A 36 0.34 -4.79 11.46
CA CYS A 36 1.63 -5.26 10.94
C CYS A 36 1.55 -6.50 10.05
N ASN A 37 0.45 -6.63 9.30
CA ASN A 37 0.22 -7.80 8.47
C ASN A 37 1.21 -7.86 7.29
N LEU A 38 1.53 -6.70 6.67
CA LEU A 38 2.51 -6.64 5.60
C LEU A 38 3.90 -7.00 6.09
N SER A 39 4.30 -6.47 7.24
CA SER A 39 5.57 -6.78 7.92
C SER A 39 5.71 -8.28 8.18
N SER A 40 4.64 -8.91 8.65
CA SER A 40 4.60 -10.37 8.89
C SER A 40 4.75 -11.18 7.60
N LEU A 41 4.09 -10.76 6.51
CA LEU A 41 4.14 -11.43 5.21
C LEU A 41 5.53 -11.35 4.56
N PHE A 42 6.30 -10.30 4.84
CA PHE A 42 7.68 -10.15 4.35
C PHE A 42 8.72 -10.69 5.34
N GLY A 43 8.31 -11.20 6.50
CA GLY A 43 9.19 -11.78 7.51
C GLY A 43 10.01 -10.75 8.28
N VAL A 44 9.66 -9.48 8.18
CA VAL A 44 10.19 -8.37 8.97
C VAL A 44 9.18 -8.08 10.07
N ARG A 45 9.35 -8.71 11.24
CA ARG A 45 8.45 -8.47 12.37
C ARG A 45 8.75 -7.13 13.02
N ASP A 46 7.76 -6.59 13.72
CA ASP A 46 7.92 -5.44 14.60
C ASP A 46 9.14 -5.67 15.51
N ASN A 47 10.16 -4.91 15.24
CA ASN A 47 11.30 -4.81 16.11
C ASN A 47 11.05 -3.56 16.96
N GLU A 48 11.01 -3.67 18.30
CA GLU A 48 10.67 -2.58 19.21
C GLU A 48 11.48 -1.30 18.95
N TYR A 49 12.63 -1.41 18.29
CA TYR A 49 13.58 -0.32 18.10
C TYR A 49 13.68 0.22 16.68
N ASP A 50 13.34 -0.57 15.65
CA ASP A 50 13.55 -0.20 14.26
C ASP A 50 12.30 -0.46 13.40
N ASN A 51 11.40 0.52 13.38
CA ASN A 51 10.14 0.49 12.64
C ASN A 51 9.71 1.90 12.22
N ILE A 52 8.68 2.00 11.38
CA ILE A 52 8.20 3.28 10.85
C ILE A 52 7.65 4.22 11.95
N TYR A 53 7.11 3.69 13.04
CA TYR A 53 6.63 4.52 14.15
C TYR A 53 7.79 5.33 14.77
N ASN A 54 8.93 4.67 15.03
CA ASN A 54 10.09 5.33 15.60
C ASN A 54 10.65 6.40 14.66
N ALA A 55 10.69 6.12 13.35
CA ALA A 55 11.08 7.11 12.35
C ALA A 55 10.14 8.33 12.37
N MET A 56 8.83 8.12 12.33
CA MET A 56 7.84 9.20 12.35
C MET A 56 7.84 9.99 13.67
N CYS A 57 8.21 9.36 14.79
CA CYS A 57 8.39 10.03 16.09
C CYS A 57 9.81 10.62 16.27
N LYS A 58 10.66 10.62 15.24
CA LYS A 58 12.05 11.13 15.25
C LYS A 58 12.93 10.46 16.31
N GLN A 59 12.74 9.18 16.54
CA GLN A 59 13.55 8.38 17.46
C GLN A 59 14.67 7.63 16.71
N SER A 60 14.49 7.41 15.39
CA SER A 60 15.45 6.77 14.50
C SER A 60 15.25 7.26 13.06
N GLY A 61 16.18 6.98 12.15
CA GLY A 61 15.97 7.07 10.71
C GLY A 61 14.97 6.01 10.21
N VAL A 62 14.63 6.07 8.93
CA VAL A 62 13.72 5.09 8.30
C VAL A 62 14.43 3.74 8.14
N PRO A 63 14.05 2.70 8.89
CA PRO A 63 14.76 1.42 8.86
C PRO A 63 14.35 0.61 7.63
N VAL A 64 15.29 0.27 6.76
CA VAL A 64 15.04 -0.49 5.54
C VAL A 64 15.69 -1.87 5.63
N TYR A 65 14.89 -2.91 5.52
CA TYR A 65 15.31 -4.31 5.53
C TYR A 65 15.16 -4.94 4.14
N LYS A 66 16.10 -5.80 3.76
CA LYS A 66 15.96 -6.62 2.55
C LYS A 66 15.32 -7.95 2.86
N CYS A 67 14.21 -8.26 2.20
CA CYS A 67 13.47 -9.50 2.35
C CYS A 67 14.03 -10.62 1.46
N LYS A 68 13.71 -11.89 1.80
CA LYS A 68 14.22 -13.07 1.07
C LYS A 68 13.86 -13.09 -0.41
N ASN A 69 12.71 -12.51 -0.78
CA ASN A 69 12.23 -12.46 -2.16
C ASN A 69 12.76 -11.25 -2.95
N GLY A 70 13.71 -10.49 -2.39
CA GLY A 70 14.33 -9.34 -3.04
C GLY A 70 13.57 -8.02 -2.90
N VAL A 71 12.39 -8.02 -2.28
CA VAL A 71 11.67 -6.79 -1.90
C VAL A 71 12.33 -6.18 -0.67
N TYR A 72 12.31 -4.86 -0.56
CA TYR A 72 12.74 -4.15 0.65
C TYR A 72 11.52 -3.75 1.47
N ALA A 73 11.65 -3.70 2.78
CA ALA A 73 10.53 -3.40 3.66
C ALA A 73 10.93 -2.49 4.83
N VAL A 74 10.03 -1.56 5.15
CA VAL A 74 10.02 -0.80 6.40
C VAL A 74 8.93 -1.40 7.28
N PRO A 75 9.29 -2.00 8.44
CA PRO A 75 8.31 -2.64 9.29
C PRO A 75 7.31 -1.65 9.90
N GLY A 76 6.07 -2.07 10.06
CA GLY A 76 5.06 -1.40 10.87
C GLY A 76 5.28 -1.61 12.36
N SER A 77 4.44 -0.98 13.16
CA SER A 77 4.38 -1.18 14.60
C SER A 77 2.94 -1.11 15.12
N ALA A 78 2.61 -1.91 16.12
CA ALA A 78 1.33 -1.81 16.82
C ALA A 78 1.12 -0.42 17.46
N GLN A 79 2.19 0.30 17.78
CA GLN A 79 2.15 1.66 18.30
C GLN A 79 1.56 2.68 17.31
N MET A 80 1.51 2.35 16.02
CA MET A 80 0.84 3.16 14.99
C MET A 80 -0.65 3.40 15.28
N GLU A 81 -1.30 2.59 16.12
CA GLU A 81 -2.69 2.81 16.58
C GLU A 81 -2.84 4.13 17.32
N ASN A 82 -1.82 4.52 18.09
CA ASN A 82 -1.83 5.72 18.93
C ASN A 82 -0.86 6.81 18.43
N ILE A 83 -0.38 6.73 17.22
CA ILE A 83 0.63 7.66 16.68
C ILE A 83 0.16 9.12 16.73
N GLU A 84 -1.15 9.36 16.64
CA GLU A 84 -1.73 10.71 16.71
C GLU A 84 -1.33 11.50 17.97
N GLN A 85 -1.05 10.81 19.07
CA GLN A 85 -0.62 11.41 20.34
C GLN A 85 0.85 11.87 20.32
N HIS A 86 1.63 11.37 19.36
CA HIS A 86 3.07 11.59 19.29
C HIS A 86 3.50 12.41 18.06
N LEU A 87 2.59 12.59 17.10
CA LEU A 87 2.84 13.46 15.96
C LEU A 87 2.74 14.93 16.35
N PRO A 88 3.52 15.82 15.69
CA PRO A 88 3.39 17.25 15.90
C PRO A 88 1.96 17.68 15.63
N GLY A 89 1.39 18.51 16.51
CA GLY A 89 0.03 18.99 16.39
C GLY A 89 -0.23 20.13 17.33
N GLY A 90 -1.35 20.82 17.13
CA GLY A 90 -1.78 21.93 17.97
C GLY A 90 -3.20 22.38 17.62
N PRO A 91 -3.72 23.43 18.28
CA PRO A 91 -5.10 23.88 18.10
C PRO A 91 -5.36 24.55 16.75
N SER A 92 -4.34 25.07 16.07
CA SER A 92 -4.50 25.72 14.77
C SER A 92 -4.52 24.72 13.62
N LEU A 93 -5.24 25.04 12.55
CA LEU A 93 -5.27 24.23 11.31
C LEU A 93 -3.86 23.97 10.77
N ARG A 94 -2.99 25.00 10.76
CA ARG A 94 -1.61 24.89 10.30
C ARG A 94 -0.78 23.87 11.11
N GLU A 95 -1.01 23.80 12.41
CA GLU A 95 -0.32 22.83 13.29
C GLU A 95 -0.86 21.42 13.07
N GLN A 96 -2.18 21.28 12.84
CA GLN A 96 -2.78 19.99 12.50
C GLN A 96 -2.24 19.47 11.15
N MET A 97 -2.11 20.33 10.15
CA MET A 97 -1.54 19.96 8.84
C MET A 97 -0.10 19.42 8.95
N LYS A 98 0.73 19.92 9.88
CA LYS A 98 2.07 19.38 10.12
C LYS A 98 2.05 17.89 10.48
N SER A 99 1.01 17.43 11.19
CA SER A 99 0.89 16.01 11.55
C SER A 99 0.63 15.09 10.36
N TYR A 100 0.17 15.63 9.23
CA TYR A 100 -0.10 14.87 8.01
C TYR A 100 1.10 14.78 7.05
N THR A 101 2.16 15.56 7.29
CA THR A 101 3.35 15.61 6.43
C THR A 101 4.56 14.90 7.02
N VAL A 102 4.40 14.24 8.16
CA VAL A 102 5.53 13.65 8.90
C VAL A 102 6.19 12.52 8.14
N LEU A 103 5.40 11.61 7.56
CA LEU A 103 5.94 10.51 6.75
C LEU A 103 6.72 11.04 5.55
N LEU A 104 6.17 12.02 4.82
CA LEU A 104 6.87 12.65 3.69
C LEU A 104 8.23 13.22 4.13
N GLY A 105 8.27 13.92 5.27
CA GLY A 105 9.51 14.43 5.85
C GLY A 105 10.52 13.32 6.12
N CYS A 106 10.09 12.22 6.76
CA CYS A 106 10.97 11.07 7.03
C CYS A 106 11.55 10.46 5.75
N LEU A 107 10.74 10.37 4.69
CA LEU A 107 11.16 9.75 3.42
C LEU A 107 12.06 10.69 2.59
N GLN A 108 11.94 12.02 2.76
CA GLN A 108 12.76 13.03 2.08
C GLN A 108 14.10 13.26 2.78
N ASP A 109 14.15 13.08 4.09
CA ASP A 109 15.39 13.23 4.86
C ASP A 109 16.40 12.16 4.43
N ASN A 110 17.68 12.52 4.31
CA ASN A 110 18.76 11.59 4.01
C ASN A 110 19.13 10.74 5.25
N ASP A 111 18.14 10.28 5.97
CA ASP A 111 18.27 9.54 7.22
C ASP A 111 17.68 8.13 7.06
N CYS A 112 18.09 7.45 5.99
CA CYS A 112 17.78 6.03 5.79
C CYS A 112 18.66 5.21 6.72
N HIS A 113 18.04 4.49 7.67
CA HIS A 113 18.72 3.51 8.49
C HIS A 113 18.86 2.19 7.73
N ASP A 114 19.96 2.07 7.01
CA ASP A 114 20.22 0.93 6.12
C ASP A 114 20.56 -0.34 6.91
N MET A 115 19.58 -1.20 7.09
CA MET A 115 19.74 -2.52 7.73
C MET A 115 20.19 -3.60 6.73
N THR A 116 20.39 -3.24 5.45
CA THR A 116 20.79 -4.17 4.39
C THR A 116 22.30 -4.28 4.22
N GLY A 117 23.04 -3.22 4.60
CA GLY A 117 24.47 -3.07 4.34
C GLY A 117 24.80 -2.72 2.88
N GLU A 118 23.82 -2.32 2.07
CA GLU A 118 24.01 -1.97 0.64
C GLU A 118 24.33 -0.49 0.41
N GLY A 119 24.41 0.31 1.49
CA GLY A 119 24.74 1.73 1.42
C GLY A 119 23.60 2.63 0.99
N LEU A 120 22.35 2.27 1.35
CA LEU A 120 21.16 3.09 1.12
C LEU A 120 21.29 4.44 1.84
N LYS A 121 20.88 5.52 1.17
CA LYS A 121 21.01 6.89 1.70
C LYS A 121 19.69 7.63 1.72
N ASN A 122 18.86 7.48 0.70
CA ASN A 122 17.62 8.19 0.55
C ASN A 122 16.54 7.26 0.01
N VAL A 123 15.36 7.27 0.64
CA VAL A 123 14.27 6.37 0.25
C VAL A 123 13.77 6.66 -1.16
N PHE A 124 13.66 7.94 -1.56
CA PHE A 124 13.14 8.26 -2.90
C PHE A 124 14.15 8.00 -4.03
N ASP A 125 15.46 8.16 -3.75
CA ASP A 125 16.50 8.00 -4.78
C ASP A 125 16.91 6.54 -4.96
N ASP A 126 16.79 5.73 -3.90
CA ASP A 126 17.27 4.35 -3.87
C ASP A 126 16.26 3.32 -4.38
N PHE A 127 14.98 3.69 -4.59
CA PHE A 127 13.91 2.79 -4.98
C PHE A 127 13.12 3.26 -6.21
N ASP A 128 12.87 2.33 -7.15
CA ASP A 128 12.06 2.57 -8.35
C ASP A 128 10.56 2.62 -8.02
N TYR A 129 10.13 1.83 -7.04
CA TYR A 129 8.74 1.77 -6.57
C TYR A 129 8.68 1.69 -5.05
N ILE A 130 7.80 2.51 -4.47
CA ILE A 130 7.51 2.53 -3.04
C ILE A 130 6.02 2.28 -2.86
N PHE A 131 5.65 1.21 -2.17
CA PHE A 131 4.26 0.90 -1.83
C PHE A 131 4.02 1.15 -0.35
N ILE A 132 2.98 1.89 -0.03
CA ILE A 132 2.57 2.20 1.34
C ILE A 132 1.27 1.45 1.64
N ASP A 133 1.28 0.49 2.57
CA ASP A 133 0.08 -0.19 3.04
C ASP A 133 -0.57 0.61 4.17
N CYS A 134 -1.85 0.88 4.01
CA CYS A 134 -2.62 1.72 4.91
C CYS A 134 -3.62 0.92 5.73
N PRO A 135 -3.91 1.34 6.98
CA PRO A 135 -4.98 0.76 7.78
C PRO A 135 -6.35 0.89 7.09
N PRO A 136 -7.36 0.10 7.49
CA PRO A 136 -8.70 0.21 6.93
C PRO A 136 -9.39 1.54 7.30
N ALA A 137 -9.04 2.16 8.41
CA ALA A 137 -9.60 3.43 8.83
C ALA A 137 -8.96 4.63 8.11
N LEU A 138 -9.74 5.67 7.84
CA LEU A 138 -9.25 6.97 7.38
C LEU A 138 -8.71 7.75 8.58
N SER A 139 -7.50 7.42 9.00
CA SER A 139 -6.78 7.98 10.14
C SER A 139 -5.65 8.90 9.67
N LYS A 140 -4.92 9.51 10.61
CA LYS A 140 -3.71 10.29 10.31
C LYS A 140 -2.66 9.48 9.54
N ASN A 141 -2.59 8.15 9.75
CA ASN A 141 -1.72 7.27 8.98
C ASN A 141 -2.08 7.31 7.48
N THR A 142 -3.39 7.27 7.17
CA THR A 142 -3.87 7.36 5.80
C THR A 142 -3.54 8.72 5.17
N TYR A 143 -3.76 9.82 5.89
CA TYR A 143 -3.38 11.16 5.39
C TYR A 143 -1.86 11.26 5.16
N ASN A 144 -1.03 10.78 6.07
CA ASN A 144 0.42 10.74 5.89
C ASN A 144 0.83 9.96 4.64
N ALA A 145 0.20 8.81 4.39
CA ALA A 145 0.43 8.03 3.18
C ALA A 145 0.05 8.80 1.91
N LEU A 146 -1.12 9.46 1.89
CA LEU A 146 -1.60 10.22 0.73
C LEU A 146 -0.74 11.45 0.44
N VAL A 147 -0.24 12.10 1.48
CA VAL A 147 0.66 13.26 1.33
C VAL A 147 2.02 12.83 0.77
N ALA A 148 2.52 11.66 1.15
CA ALA A 148 3.80 11.13 0.67
C ALA A 148 3.72 10.42 -0.70
N ALA A 149 2.53 9.97 -1.13
CA ALA A 149 2.35 9.19 -2.34
C ALA A 149 2.19 10.06 -3.59
N SER A 150 2.65 9.57 -4.74
CA SER A 150 2.31 10.15 -6.05
C SER A 150 1.01 9.58 -6.62
N LYS A 151 0.67 8.34 -6.27
CA LYS A 151 -0.51 7.65 -6.83
C LYS A 151 -1.25 6.82 -5.79
N ILE A 152 -2.58 6.76 -5.93
CA ILE A 152 -3.45 5.93 -5.11
C ILE A 152 -3.99 4.78 -5.98
N LEU A 153 -3.81 3.55 -5.50
CA LEU A 153 -4.51 2.37 -6.01
C LEU A 153 -5.56 1.94 -4.99
N ILE A 154 -6.81 1.78 -5.42
CA ILE A 154 -7.91 1.38 -4.54
C ILE A 154 -8.34 -0.05 -4.89
N PRO A 155 -7.96 -1.08 -4.12
CA PRO A 155 -8.52 -2.41 -4.27
C PRO A 155 -10.01 -2.41 -3.89
N VAL A 156 -10.85 -2.99 -4.76
CA VAL A 156 -12.31 -3.00 -4.58
C VAL A 156 -12.84 -4.42 -4.68
N GLN A 157 -13.44 -4.91 -3.60
CA GLN A 157 -14.21 -6.15 -3.67
C GLN A 157 -15.57 -5.88 -4.31
N MET A 158 -16.06 -6.82 -5.10
CA MET A 158 -17.38 -6.73 -5.73
C MET A 158 -18.50 -7.05 -4.71
N GLU A 159 -18.58 -6.22 -3.66
CA GLU A 159 -19.61 -6.27 -2.61
C GLU A 159 -20.31 -4.90 -2.49
N ALA A 160 -21.55 -4.88 -2.03
CA ALA A 160 -22.41 -3.69 -2.01
C ALA A 160 -21.83 -2.50 -1.21
N LEU A 161 -21.05 -2.76 -0.16
CA LEU A 161 -20.42 -1.72 0.66
C LEU A 161 -19.19 -1.07 0.03
N SER A 162 -18.64 -1.65 -1.04
CA SER A 162 -17.41 -1.17 -1.66
C SER A 162 -17.58 0.20 -2.34
N VAL A 163 -18.76 0.49 -2.87
CA VAL A 163 -19.05 1.79 -3.53
C VAL A 163 -18.92 2.95 -2.54
N LYS A 164 -19.40 2.77 -1.29
CA LYS A 164 -19.28 3.80 -0.24
C LYS A 164 -17.82 4.01 0.15
N GLY A 165 -17.06 2.93 0.34
CA GLY A 165 -15.64 3.00 0.70
C GLY A 165 -14.78 3.70 -0.37
N VAL A 166 -15.09 3.51 -1.66
CA VAL A 166 -14.43 4.25 -2.74
C VAL A 166 -14.69 5.75 -2.61
N SER A 167 -15.96 6.16 -2.46
CA SER A 167 -16.32 7.58 -2.32
C SER A 167 -15.64 8.24 -1.11
N GLU A 168 -15.49 7.54 0.01
CA GLU A 168 -14.79 8.03 1.19
C GLU A 168 -13.29 8.28 0.91
N VAL A 169 -12.60 7.37 0.22
CA VAL A 169 -11.19 7.56 -0.13
C VAL A 169 -11.01 8.71 -1.13
N LEU A 170 -11.90 8.82 -2.11
CA LEU A 170 -11.86 9.93 -3.08
C LEU A 170 -12.08 11.28 -2.38
N SER A 171 -13.00 11.36 -1.41
CA SER A 171 -13.21 12.59 -0.62
C SER A 171 -11.94 13.01 0.13
N VAL A 172 -11.23 12.07 0.76
CA VAL A 172 -9.96 12.37 1.45
C VAL A 172 -8.87 12.79 0.47
N MET A 173 -8.84 12.19 -0.73
CA MET A 173 -7.93 12.62 -1.79
C MET A 173 -8.20 14.07 -2.22
N ASP A 174 -9.48 14.44 -2.34
CA ASP A 174 -9.88 15.81 -2.68
C ASP A 174 -9.50 16.78 -1.56
N GLU A 175 -9.68 16.42 -0.28
CA GLU A 175 -9.22 17.21 0.87
C GLU A 175 -7.70 17.46 0.85
N VAL A 176 -6.90 16.41 0.59
CA VAL A 176 -5.44 16.54 0.49
C VAL A 176 -5.02 17.55 -0.58
N LYS A 177 -5.73 17.59 -1.72
CA LYS A 177 -5.51 18.57 -2.79
C LYS A 177 -6.03 19.95 -2.43
N GLU A 178 -7.23 20.06 -1.88
CA GLU A 178 -7.84 21.33 -1.49
C GLU A 178 -6.97 22.10 -0.47
N PHE A 179 -6.36 21.38 0.46
CA PHE A 179 -5.43 21.96 1.43
C PHE A 179 -3.98 22.08 0.93
N HIS A 180 -3.72 21.84 -0.36
CA HIS A 180 -2.37 21.90 -0.96
C HIS A 180 -1.31 21.09 -0.21
N MET A 181 -1.71 19.97 0.40
CA MET A 181 -0.77 19.07 1.07
C MET A 181 -0.01 18.19 0.07
N ASN A 182 -0.67 17.85 -1.06
CA ASN A 182 -0.06 17.13 -2.19
C ASN A 182 -0.85 17.36 -3.47
N ASP A 183 -0.50 18.40 -4.22
CA ASP A 183 -1.18 18.78 -5.48
C ASP A 183 -0.95 17.75 -6.60
N ASN A 184 0.12 16.96 -6.53
CA ASN A 184 0.50 15.97 -7.54
C ASN A 184 -0.11 14.57 -7.30
N LEU A 185 -0.92 14.40 -6.26
CA LEU A 185 -1.54 13.12 -5.96
C LEU A 185 -2.53 12.71 -7.05
N GLU A 186 -2.33 11.55 -7.66
CA GLU A 186 -3.19 11.03 -8.72
C GLU A 186 -3.87 9.73 -8.32
N LEU A 187 -5.08 9.50 -8.85
CA LEU A 187 -5.71 8.18 -8.76
C LEU A 187 -5.17 7.30 -9.88
N LEU A 188 -4.45 6.24 -9.54
CA LEU A 188 -4.02 5.21 -10.49
C LEU A 188 -5.23 4.41 -11.02
N GLY A 189 -6.19 4.12 -10.14
CA GLY A 189 -7.45 3.49 -10.49
C GLY A 189 -8.03 2.57 -9.42
N LEU A 190 -9.20 2.04 -9.73
CA LEU A 190 -9.90 1.03 -8.92
C LEU A 190 -9.51 -0.35 -9.44
N LEU A 191 -8.92 -1.19 -8.60
CA LEU A 191 -8.55 -2.57 -8.93
C LEU A 191 -9.61 -3.54 -8.38
N PRO A 192 -10.45 -4.16 -9.23
CA PRO A 192 -11.36 -5.21 -8.80
C PRO A 192 -10.58 -6.42 -8.28
N VAL A 193 -10.81 -6.79 -7.01
CA VAL A 193 -10.13 -7.92 -6.37
C VAL A 193 -11.15 -8.94 -5.83
N MET A 194 -10.70 -10.18 -5.63
CA MET A 194 -11.52 -11.31 -5.16
C MET A 194 -12.78 -11.53 -6.02
N VAL A 195 -12.66 -11.28 -7.32
CA VAL A 195 -13.79 -11.37 -8.27
C VAL A 195 -14.21 -12.82 -8.47
N ASP A 196 -15.47 -13.14 -8.21
CA ASP A 196 -16.09 -14.40 -8.59
C ASP A 196 -17.11 -14.15 -9.72
N GLU A 197 -16.71 -14.43 -10.95
CA GLU A 197 -17.48 -14.17 -12.18
C GLU A 197 -18.77 -15.00 -12.28
N ARG A 198 -18.88 -16.08 -11.49
CA ARG A 198 -20.04 -16.98 -11.52
C ARG A 198 -21.26 -16.37 -10.82
N THR A 199 -21.04 -15.36 -9.96
CA THR A 199 -22.12 -14.80 -9.14
C THR A 199 -22.86 -13.66 -9.85
N LYS A 200 -24.20 -13.65 -9.73
CA LYS A 200 -25.04 -12.56 -10.26
C LYS A 200 -24.70 -11.21 -9.59
N ILE A 201 -24.33 -11.24 -8.32
CA ILE A 201 -24.00 -10.04 -7.54
C ILE A 201 -22.75 -9.34 -8.10
N THR A 202 -21.72 -10.10 -8.48
CA THR A 202 -20.52 -9.54 -9.12
C THR A 202 -20.89 -8.78 -10.40
N LYS A 203 -21.76 -9.32 -11.23
CA LYS A 203 -22.22 -8.68 -12.47
C LYS A 203 -22.99 -7.38 -12.20
N GLN A 204 -23.89 -7.40 -11.21
CA GLN A 204 -24.69 -6.22 -10.83
C GLN A 204 -23.80 -5.11 -10.25
N LEU A 205 -22.84 -5.45 -9.38
CA LEU A 205 -21.93 -4.49 -8.77
C LEU A 205 -20.91 -3.96 -9.76
N SER A 206 -20.42 -4.78 -10.69
CA SER A 206 -19.59 -4.32 -11.81
C SER A 206 -20.31 -3.28 -12.65
N LYS A 207 -21.62 -3.47 -12.87
CA LYS A 207 -22.46 -2.49 -13.58
C LYS A 207 -22.63 -1.20 -12.78
N LEU A 208 -22.95 -1.27 -11.49
CA LEU A 208 -23.12 -0.10 -10.62
C LEU A 208 -21.82 0.69 -10.44
N LEU A 209 -20.69 0.01 -10.27
CA LEU A 209 -19.36 0.66 -10.23
C LEU A 209 -19.04 1.28 -11.58
N GLY A 210 -19.37 0.59 -12.69
CA GLY A 210 -19.19 1.09 -14.04
C GLY A 210 -20.02 2.34 -14.32
N GLU A 211 -21.25 2.43 -13.83
CA GLU A 211 -22.13 3.60 -13.99
C GLU A 211 -21.64 4.81 -13.18
N LYS A 212 -21.05 4.59 -11.98
CA LYS A 212 -20.58 5.69 -11.12
C LYS A 212 -19.10 6.07 -11.33
N HIS A 213 -18.28 5.10 -11.64
CA HIS A 213 -16.82 5.22 -11.61
C HIS A 213 -16.15 4.49 -12.79
N GLY A 214 -16.86 4.31 -13.92
CA GLY A 214 -16.42 3.45 -15.04
C GLY A 214 -15.03 3.79 -15.55
N ASP A 215 -14.75 5.07 -15.72
CA ASP A 215 -13.47 5.56 -16.23
C ASP A 215 -12.31 5.37 -15.22
N LEU A 216 -12.64 5.10 -13.95
CA LEU A 216 -11.66 4.88 -12.88
C LEU A 216 -11.33 3.40 -12.69
N ILE A 217 -12.12 2.48 -13.25
CA ILE A 217 -11.91 1.03 -13.09
C ILE A 217 -10.79 0.59 -14.02
N LEU A 218 -9.74 -0.01 -13.43
CA LEU A 218 -8.64 -0.56 -14.21
C LEU A 218 -9.13 -1.70 -15.13
N PRO A 219 -8.59 -1.80 -16.36
CA PRO A 219 -8.96 -2.86 -17.31
C PRO A 219 -8.30 -4.21 -16.97
N CYS A 220 -8.20 -4.51 -15.70
CA CYS A 220 -7.70 -5.77 -15.14
C CYS A 220 -8.44 -6.07 -13.85
N ARG A 221 -8.44 -7.33 -13.44
CA ARG A 221 -9.11 -7.78 -12.22
C ARG A 221 -8.38 -8.97 -11.62
N ILE A 222 -8.50 -9.14 -10.32
CA ILE A 222 -7.90 -10.25 -9.58
C ILE A 222 -9.01 -11.22 -9.16
N ARG A 223 -8.99 -12.43 -9.71
CA ARG A 223 -9.97 -13.47 -9.41
C ARG A 223 -9.76 -14.04 -8.00
N ARG A 224 -10.85 -14.44 -7.38
CA ARG A 224 -10.83 -15.17 -6.12
C ARG A 224 -10.17 -16.54 -6.33
N SER A 225 -9.23 -16.90 -5.45
CA SER A 225 -8.49 -18.16 -5.55
C SER A 225 -8.18 -18.75 -4.17
N VAL A 226 -8.35 -20.05 -4.03
CA VAL A 226 -7.92 -20.80 -2.83
C VAL A 226 -6.41 -20.78 -2.72
N LYS A 227 -5.70 -20.87 -3.85
CA LYS A 227 -4.22 -20.80 -3.88
C LYS A 227 -3.66 -19.51 -3.29
N PHE A 228 -4.40 -18.41 -3.40
CA PHE A 228 -4.01 -17.16 -2.79
C PHE A 228 -4.11 -17.20 -1.25
N LEU A 229 -5.17 -17.81 -0.72
CA LEU A 229 -5.35 -17.99 0.72
C LEU A 229 -4.30 -18.97 1.30
N GLU A 230 -3.99 -20.04 0.57
CA GLU A 230 -2.92 -20.99 0.93
C GLU A 230 -1.57 -20.28 0.98
N ALA A 231 -1.23 -19.46 -0.03
CA ALA A 231 0.00 -18.68 -0.06
C ALA A 231 0.14 -17.78 1.17
N GLN A 232 -0.92 -17.05 1.52
CA GLN A 232 -0.93 -16.19 2.72
C GLN A 232 -0.75 -17.00 4.01
N ALA A 233 -1.41 -18.15 4.13
CA ALA A 233 -1.27 -19.03 5.30
C ALA A 233 0.18 -19.56 5.46
N HIS A 234 0.92 -19.69 4.36
CA HIS A 234 2.35 -20.06 4.36
C HIS A 234 3.31 -18.88 4.48
N GLY A 235 2.81 -17.63 4.61
CA GLY A 235 3.65 -16.42 4.62
C GLY A 235 4.39 -16.19 3.31
N GLN A 236 3.85 -16.68 2.18
CA GLN A 236 4.43 -16.57 0.85
C GLN A 236 3.60 -15.65 -0.04
N SER A 237 4.24 -14.96 -0.97
CA SER A 237 3.51 -14.29 -2.06
C SER A 237 2.89 -15.32 -3.00
N ILE A 238 1.87 -14.90 -3.76
CA ILE A 238 1.28 -15.78 -4.79
C ILE A 238 2.30 -16.20 -5.84
N PHE A 239 3.32 -15.38 -6.07
CA PHE A 239 4.37 -15.66 -7.03
C PHE A 239 5.41 -16.67 -6.55
N GLU A 240 5.59 -16.79 -5.22
CA GLU A 240 6.42 -17.83 -4.61
C GLU A 240 5.66 -19.15 -4.51
N TYR A 241 4.39 -19.09 -4.13
CA TYR A 241 3.57 -20.29 -3.86
C TYR A 241 3.00 -20.93 -5.13
N ALA A 242 2.34 -20.13 -5.99
CA ALA A 242 1.62 -20.62 -7.17
C ALA A 242 1.61 -19.57 -8.30
N PRO A 243 2.76 -19.26 -8.92
CA PRO A 243 2.89 -18.16 -9.90
C PRO A 243 2.00 -18.34 -11.15
N TYR A 244 1.72 -19.58 -11.54
CA TYR A 244 0.89 -19.90 -12.70
C TYR A 244 -0.58 -20.13 -12.37
N SER A 245 -1.00 -19.87 -11.14
CA SER A 245 -2.43 -19.86 -10.76
C SER A 245 -3.15 -18.69 -11.44
N SER A 246 -4.48 -18.77 -11.49
CA SER A 246 -5.29 -17.68 -12.03
C SER A 246 -4.97 -16.33 -11.39
N THR A 247 -4.78 -16.29 -10.08
CA THR A 247 -4.47 -15.06 -9.34
C THR A 247 -3.04 -14.58 -9.61
N GLY A 248 -2.06 -15.48 -9.74
CA GLY A 248 -0.68 -15.12 -10.11
C GLY A 248 -0.64 -14.47 -11.49
N ILE A 249 -1.33 -15.08 -12.47
CA ILE A 249 -1.45 -14.53 -13.83
C ILE A 249 -2.19 -13.18 -13.83
N ASP A 250 -3.27 -13.06 -13.05
CA ASP A 250 -4.05 -11.82 -12.97
C ASP A 250 -3.19 -10.66 -12.40
N TYR A 251 -2.41 -10.91 -11.35
CA TYR A 251 -1.48 -9.90 -10.81
C TYR A 251 -0.36 -9.56 -11.80
N GLU A 252 0.17 -10.54 -12.53
CA GLU A 252 1.17 -10.27 -13.57
C GLU A 252 0.62 -9.34 -14.67
N ILE A 253 -0.61 -9.60 -15.13
CA ILE A 253 -1.31 -8.74 -16.11
C ILE A 253 -1.53 -7.35 -15.53
N ALA A 254 -1.97 -7.25 -14.27
CA ALA A 254 -2.21 -5.99 -13.60
C ALA A 254 -0.92 -5.16 -13.48
N ILE A 255 0.19 -5.77 -13.07
CA ILE A 255 1.50 -5.13 -12.95
C ILE A 255 1.95 -4.57 -14.31
N LYS A 256 1.90 -5.39 -15.37
CA LYS A 256 2.31 -4.97 -16.71
C LYS A 256 1.50 -3.77 -17.22
N ARG A 257 0.20 -3.72 -16.92
CA ARG A 257 -0.69 -2.64 -17.33
C ARG A 257 -0.51 -1.35 -16.52
N MET A 258 -0.32 -1.48 -15.21
CA MET A 258 -0.22 -0.32 -14.31
C MET A 258 1.16 0.35 -14.33
N PHE A 259 2.22 -0.43 -14.43
CA PHE A 259 3.59 0.06 -14.25
C PHE A 259 4.43 0.04 -15.53
N ASN A 260 3.86 -0.39 -16.67
CA ASN A 260 4.53 -0.43 -17.97
C ASN A 260 5.91 -1.14 -17.92
N ILE A 261 6.02 -2.18 -17.10
CA ILE A 261 7.27 -2.92 -16.89
C ILE A 261 7.60 -3.71 -18.15
N LYS A 262 8.72 -3.36 -18.79
CA LYS A 262 9.29 -4.12 -19.89
C LYS A 262 10.03 -5.33 -19.30
N ILE A 263 9.81 -6.50 -19.89
CA ILE A 263 10.50 -7.75 -19.57
C ILE A 263 11.81 -7.81 -20.32
#